data_e3ed0983466460069bf5076e243d2666
#
_entry.id   e3ed0983466460069bf5076e243d2666
#
_cell.length_a   1.000
_cell.length_b   1.000
_cell.length_c   1.000
_cell.angle_alpha   90.00
_cell.angle_beta   90.00
_cell.angle_gamma   90.00
#
_symmetry.space_group_name_H-M   'P 1'
#
loop_
_entity.id
_entity.type
_entity.pdbx_description
1 polymer ?
#
loop_
_entity_poly.entity_id
_entity_poly.type
_entity_poly.pdbx_seq_one_letter_code
_entity_poly.pdbx_strand_id
1 'polypeptide(L)'
;MTKKDIDVLILDDDVDLLTSVAELLADCGYRVKGFADPESAVEFAVDQTFAVGLFDFRLGSVKNGLDVVETLQVMGAKSAFVMVTADVERSTQARAEDLKVFDFMRKPVQPQELIDTVGRALAFNDKMAA
;
A
#
# COMPACT_ATOMS: atom_id res chain seq x y z
N MET A 1 11.33 -11.79 16.46
CA MET A 1 10.61 -11.00 15.43
C MET A 1 10.06 -11.89 14.35
N THR A 2 8.81 -11.69 13.99
CA THR A 2 8.17 -12.47 12.94
C THR A 2 8.41 -11.79 11.59
N LYS A 3 8.99 -12.52 10.65
CA LYS A 3 9.18 -12.02 9.30
C LYS A 3 7.83 -11.96 8.58
N LYS A 4 7.57 -10.87 7.86
CA LYS A 4 6.36 -10.75 7.06
C LYS A 4 6.39 -11.71 5.87
N ASP A 5 5.24 -12.16 5.43
CA ASP A 5 5.13 -13.08 4.29
C ASP A 5 5.55 -12.39 2.99
N ILE A 6 5.16 -11.14 2.81
CA ILE A 6 5.63 -10.32 1.68
C ILE A 6 6.08 -8.95 2.18
N ASP A 7 6.85 -8.26 1.36
CA ASP A 7 7.34 -6.92 1.69
C ASP A 7 6.30 -5.86 1.30
N VAL A 8 5.78 -5.91 0.09
CA VAL A 8 4.88 -4.88 -0.44
C VAL A 8 3.64 -5.50 -1.06
N LEU A 9 2.48 -5.06 -0.57
CA LEU A 9 1.18 -5.37 -1.16
C LEU A 9 0.71 -4.15 -1.95
N ILE A 10 0.47 -4.33 -3.26
CA ILE A 10 0.05 -3.25 -4.14
C ILE A 10 -1.42 -3.42 -4.49
N LEU A 11 -2.18 -2.33 -4.43
CA LEU A 11 -3.58 -2.31 -4.85
C LEU A 11 -3.81 -1.12 -5.78
N ASP A 12 -4.08 -1.41 -7.05
CA ASP A 12 -4.30 -0.39 -8.09
C ASP A 12 -5.14 -1.02 -9.21
N ASP A 13 -6.23 -0.39 -9.58
CA ASP A 13 -7.13 -0.91 -10.63
C ASP A 13 -6.57 -0.70 -12.05
N ASP A 14 -5.54 0.14 -12.19
CA ASP A 14 -4.81 0.27 -13.45
C ASP A 14 -3.82 -0.88 -13.56
N VAL A 15 -4.18 -1.91 -14.32
CA VAL A 15 -3.39 -3.14 -14.41
C VAL A 15 -1.99 -2.89 -14.99
N ASP A 16 -1.86 -2.00 -15.95
CA ASP A 16 -0.56 -1.70 -16.55
C ASP A 16 0.37 -1.03 -15.54
N LEU A 17 -0.15 -0.08 -14.78
CA LEU A 17 0.61 0.60 -13.73
C LEU A 17 0.95 -0.38 -12.61
N LEU A 18 -0.01 -1.19 -12.21
CA LEU A 18 0.20 -2.23 -11.19
C LEU A 18 1.37 -3.15 -11.58
N THR A 19 1.37 -3.63 -12.82
CA THR A 19 2.42 -4.50 -13.33
C THR A 19 3.78 -3.81 -13.33
N SER A 20 3.83 -2.56 -13.80
CA SER A 20 5.08 -1.79 -13.86
C SER A 20 5.66 -1.55 -12.47
N VAL A 21 4.83 -1.18 -11.53
CA VAL A 21 5.25 -0.93 -10.14
C VAL A 21 5.73 -2.22 -9.49
N ALA A 22 5.00 -3.32 -9.69
CA ALA A 22 5.38 -4.61 -9.13
C ALA A 22 6.74 -5.08 -9.67
N GLU A 23 6.97 -4.92 -10.97
CA GLU A 23 8.24 -5.29 -11.59
C GLU A 23 9.38 -4.45 -11.04
N LEU A 24 9.19 -3.14 -10.93
CA LEU A 24 10.21 -2.23 -10.41
C LEU A 24 10.62 -2.62 -8.98
N LEU A 25 9.65 -2.87 -8.12
CA LEU A 25 9.94 -3.22 -6.73
C LEU A 25 10.53 -4.63 -6.61
N ALA A 26 10.08 -5.56 -7.44
CA ALA A 26 10.67 -6.90 -7.48
C ALA A 26 12.14 -6.84 -7.92
N ASP A 27 12.46 -5.98 -8.87
CA ASP A 27 13.85 -5.78 -9.32
C ASP A 27 14.72 -5.20 -8.21
N CYS A 28 14.12 -4.47 -7.27
CA CYS A 28 14.84 -3.99 -6.08
C CYS A 28 15.06 -5.07 -5.03
N GLY A 29 14.58 -6.30 -5.26
CA GLY A 29 14.76 -7.40 -4.34
C GLY A 29 13.61 -7.61 -3.36
N TYR A 30 12.51 -6.88 -3.49
CA TYR A 30 11.36 -7.02 -2.59
C TYR A 30 10.43 -8.14 -3.04
N ARG A 31 9.79 -8.79 -2.07
CA ARG A 31 8.71 -9.75 -2.34
C ARG A 31 7.42 -8.96 -2.48
N VAL A 32 6.82 -9.02 -3.65
CA VAL A 32 5.69 -8.14 -4.02
C VAL A 32 4.48 -8.97 -4.42
N LYS A 33 3.31 -8.51 -4.02
CA LYS A 33 2.03 -9.06 -4.47
C LYS A 33 1.11 -7.91 -4.86
N GLY A 34 0.47 -8.03 -6.02
CA GLY A 34 -0.40 -6.97 -6.53
C GLY A 34 -1.81 -7.47 -6.80
N PHE A 35 -2.78 -6.61 -6.55
CA PHE A 35 -4.19 -6.88 -6.83
C PHE A 35 -4.83 -5.65 -7.49
N ALA A 36 -5.80 -5.91 -8.35
CA ALA A 36 -6.51 -4.85 -9.07
C ALA A 36 -7.86 -4.49 -8.42
N ASP A 37 -8.32 -5.27 -7.44
CA ASP A 37 -9.59 -5.03 -6.77
C ASP A 37 -9.49 -5.19 -5.25
N PRO A 38 -10.32 -4.45 -4.50
CA PRO A 38 -10.28 -4.47 -3.04
C PRO A 38 -10.53 -5.83 -2.41
N GLU A 39 -11.47 -6.57 -2.95
CA GLU A 39 -11.88 -7.86 -2.38
C GLU A 39 -10.74 -8.86 -2.40
N SER A 40 -10.01 -8.93 -3.50
CA SER A 40 -8.88 -9.84 -3.63
C SER A 40 -7.75 -9.49 -2.67
N ALA A 41 -7.49 -8.19 -2.48
CA ALA A 41 -6.46 -7.74 -1.54
C ALA A 41 -6.83 -8.10 -0.10
N VAL A 42 -8.08 -7.88 0.29
CA VAL A 42 -8.55 -8.22 1.64
C VAL A 42 -8.51 -9.72 1.87
N GLU A 43 -8.95 -10.50 0.88
CA GLU A 43 -8.91 -11.96 0.97
C GLU A 43 -7.49 -12.48 1.15
N PHE A 44 -6.54 -11.95 0.42
CA PHE A 44 -5.13 -12.30 0.57
C PHE A 44 -4.64 -12.03 2.00
N ALA A 45 -5.03 -10.91 2.57
CA ALA A 45 -4.57 -10.47 3.88
C ALA A 45 -5.19 -11.24 5.05
N VAL A 46 -6.15 -12.11 4.79
CA VAL A 46 -6.76 -12.95 5.85
C VAL A 46 -5.68 -13.82 6.51
N ASP A 47 -4.79 -14.41 5.71
CA ASP A 47 -3.78 -15.32 6.22
C ASP A 47 -2.35 -14.98 5.80
N GLN A 48 -2.14 -13.83 5.17
CA GLN A 48 -0.80 -13.39 4.74
C GLN A 48 -0.50 -12.02 5.32
N THR A 49 0.71 -11.83 5.79
CA THR A 49 1.17 -10.53 6.32
C THR A 49 2.03 -9.79 5.30
N PHE A 50 2.02 -8.48 5.39
CA PHE A 50 2.84 -7.61 4.51
C PHE A 50 3.35 -6.42 5.31
N ALA A 51 4.54 -5.93 4.95
CA ALA A 51 5.17 -4.84 5.66
C ALA A 51 4.65 -3.47 5.20
N VAL A 52 4.44 -3.31 3.90
CA VAL A 52 4.01 -2.04 3.29
C VAL A 52 2.82 -2.30 2.39
N GLY A 53 1.78 -1.48 2.53
CA GLY A 53 0.67 -1.45 1.58
C GLY A 53 0.78 -0.20 0.70
N LEU A 54 0.85 -0.39 -0.61
CA LEU A 54 0.94 0.69 -1.58
C LEU A 54 -0.38 0.71 -2.35
N PHE A 55 -1.30 1.56 -1.94
CA PHE A 55 -2.70 1.52 -2.38
C PHE A 55 -3.10 2.79 -3.12
N ASP A 56 -3.72 2.63 -4.29
CA ASP A 56 -4.39 3.73 -4.98
C ASP A 56 -5.67 4.08 -4.22
N PHE A 57 -5.98 5.37 -4.13
CA PHE A 57 -7.21 5.82 -3.49
C PHE A 57 -8.43 5.48 -4.34
N ARG A 58 -8.37 5.75 -5.65
CA ARG A 58 -9.50 5.50 -6.57
C ARG A 58 -9.36 4.14 -7.22
N LEU A 59 -10.28 3.25 -6.88
CA LEU A 59 -10.22 1.85 -7.31
C LEU A 59 -11.33 1.47 -8.29
N GLY A 60 -12.08 2.45 -8.81
CA GLY A 60 -13.19 2.17 -9.72
C GLY A 60 -14.27 1.29 -9.09
N SER A 61 -14.39 1.32 -7.78
CA SER A 61 -15.26 0.46 -6.97
C SER A 61 -15.98 1.31 -5.93
N VAL A 62 -16.98 0.73 -5.27
CA VAL A 62 -17.66 1.38 -4.15
C VAL A 62 -16.66 1.71 -3.05
N LYS A 63 -15.71 0.80 -2.81
CA LYS A 63 -14.66 1.01 -1.81
C LYS A 63 -13.45 1.68 -2.43
N ASN A 64 -12.92 2.68 -1.74
CA ASN A 64 -11.66 3.33 -2.13
C ASN A 64 -10.48 2.74 -1.33
N GLY A 65 -9.26 3.20 -1.63
CA GLY A 65 -8.07 2.68 -0.98
C GLY A 65 -8.04 2.87 0.53
N LEU A 66 -8.59 3.97 1.05
CA LEU A 66 -8.65 4.19 2.50
C LEU A 66 -9.68 3.28 3.18
N ASP A 67 -10.76 2.93 2.50
CA ASP A 67 -11.71 1.93 3.00
C ASP A 67 -11.00 0.60 3.21
N VAL A 68 -10.13 0.23 2.28
CA VAL A 68 -9.35 -1.01 2.38
C VAL A 68 -8.35 -0.93 3.53
N VAL A 69 -7.66 0.20 3.67
CA VAL A 69 -6.73 0.40 4.80
C VAL A 69 -7.46 0.19 6.12
N GLU A 70 -8.62 0.82 6.28
CA GLU A 70 -9.40 0.69 7.51
C GLU A 70 -9.81 -0.75 7.77
N THR A 71 -10.28 -1.45 6.74
CA THR A 71 -10.65 -2.87 6.85
C THR A 71 -9.46 -3.69 7.31
N LEU A 72 -8.30 -3.50 6.71
CA LEU A 72 -7.10 -4.27 7.05
C LEU A 72 -6.62 -3.97 8.47
N GLN A 73 -6.72 -2.73 8.91
CA GLN A 73 -6.36 -2.35 10.28
C GLN A 73 -7.30 -3.02 11.29
N VAL A 74 -8.60 -3.06 11.00
CA VAL A 74 -9.58 -3.75 11.85
C VAL A 74 -9.26 -5.25 11.91
N MET A 75 -8.76 -5.83 10.83
CA MET A 75 -8.34 -7.23 10.79
C MET A 75 -7.02 -7.47 11.53
N GLY A 76 -6.36 -6.43 11.99
CA GLY A 76 -5.12 -6.55 12.76
C GLY A 76 -3.85 -6.27 11.99
N ALA A 77 -3.93 -5.78 10.75
CA ALA A 77 -2.74 -5.45 9.97
C ALA A 77 -1.94 -4.33 10.63
N LYS A 78 -0.64 -4.53 10.74
CA LYS A 78 0.28 -3.55 11.33
C LYS A 78 1.28 -3.06 10.29
N SER A 79 0.84 -2.99 9.06
CA SER A 79 1.64 -2.55 7.92
C SER A 79 1.75 -1.04 7.88
N ALA A 80 2.78 -0.53 7.23
CA ALA A 80 2.87 0.88 6.90
C ALA A 80 2.14 1.09 5.57
N PHE A 81 1.13 1.95 5.53
CA PHE A 81 0.35 2.18 4.33
C PHE A 81 0.80 3.46 3.64
N VAL A 82 1.01 3.38 2.33
CA VAL A 82 1.33 4.51 1.46
C VAL A 82 0.19 4.65 0.45
N MET A 83 -0.42 5.84 0.40
CA MET A 83 -1.49 6.11 -0.55
C MET A 83 -0.91 6.73 -1.80
N VAL A 84 -1.39 6.29 -2.96
CA VAL A 84 -0.98 6.84 -4.26
C VAL A 84 -2.24 7.33 -4.95
N THR A 85 -2.28 8.60 -5.35
CA THR A 85 -3.48 9.15 -5.95
C THR A 85 -3.17 10.33 -6.86
N ALA A 86 -4.01 10.54 -7.90
CA ALA A 86 -3.87 11.68 -8.79
C ALA A 86 -4.46 12.95 -8.17
N ASP A 87 -5.40 12.80 -7.24
CA ASP A 87 -6.17 13.91 -6.71
C ASP A 87 -6.32 13.76 -5.20
N VAL A 88 -5.83 14.75 -4.45
CA VAL A 88 -5.85 14.71 -2.98
C VAL A 88 -6.73 15.82 -2.45
N GLU A 89 -7.93 15.46 -2.01
CA GLU A 89 -8.84 16.39 -1.36
C GLU A 89 -8.50 16.48 0.14
N ARG A 90 -8.87 17.60 0.78
CA ARG A 90 -8.62 17.80 2.21
C ARG A 90 -9.26 16.71 3.07
N SER A 91 -10.49 16.33 2.73
CA SER A 91 -11.20 15.28 3.48
C SER A 91 -10.48 13.95 3.39
N THR A 92 -9.90 13.63 2.23
CA THR A 92 -9.12 12.43 2.01
C THR A 92 -7.83 12.47 2.84
N GLN A 93 -7.13 13.60 2.85
CA GLN A 93 -5.93 13.77 3.66
C GLN A 93 -6.22 13.64 5.15
N ALA A 94 -7.31 14.28 5.62
CA ALA A 94 -7.70 14.21 7.02
C ALA A 94 -7.99 12.77 7.45
N ARG A 95 -8.72 12.03 6.62
CA ARG A 95 -9.02 10.63 6.90
C ARG A 95 -7.76 9.77 6.94
N ALA A 96 -6.82 10.02 6.01
CA ALA A 96 -5.56 9.30 5.96
C ALA A 96 -4.73 9.55 7.22
N GLU A 97 -4.72 10.79 7.72
CA GLU A 97 -4.05 11.12 8.97
C GLU A 97 -4.68 10.38 10.14
N ASP A 98 -6.01 10.33 10.20
CA ASP A 98 -6.73 9.62 11.25
C ASP A 98 -6.42 8.12 11.22
N LEU A 99 -6.25 7.54 10.04
CA LEU A 99 -5.89 6.13 9.87
C LEU A 99 -4.37 5.90 10.02
N LYS A 100 -3.60 6.96 10.25
CA LYS A 100 -2.14 6.90 10.44
C LYS A 100 -1.42 6.33 9.24
N VAL A 101 -1.85 6.72 8.05
CA VAL A 101 -1.18 6.38 6.80
C VAL A 101 0.24 6.96 6.84
N PHE A 102 1.22 6.17 6.44
CA PHE A 102 2.63 6.55 6.54
C PHE A 102 2.98 7.73 5.62
N ASP A 103 2.50 7.71 4.39
CA ASP A 103 2.81 8.76 3.42
C ASP A 103 1.80 8.78 2.29
N PHE A 104 1.79 9.89 1.55
CA PHE A 104 1.02 10.09 0.33
C PHE A 104 1.97 10.33 -0.82
N MET A 105 1.67 9.73 -1.98
CA MET A 105 2.39 9.99 -3.23
C MET A 105 1.38 10.47 -4.28
N ARG A 106 1.74 11.49 -5.02
CA ARG A 106 0.87 12.02 -6.09
C ARG A 106 1.27 11.41 -7.43
N LYS A 107 0.27 10.97 -8.18
CA LYS A 107 0.47 10.49 -9.56
C LYS A 107 0.74 11.67 -10.49
N PRO A 108 1.62 11.55 -11.49
CA PRO A 108 2.40 10.37 -11.82
C PRO A 108 3.58 10.20 -10.86
N VAL A 109 3.81 8.96 -10.41
CA VAL A 109 4.88 8.66 -9.46
C VAL A 109 6.18 8.41 -10.22
N GLN A 110 7.24 9.08 -9.80
CA GLN A 110 8.56 8.85 -10.37
C GLN A 110 9.19 7.60 -9.77
N PRO A 111 9.90 6.78 -10.57
CA PRO A 111 10.48 5.53 -10.06
C PRO A 111 11.35 5.71 -8.83
N GLN A 112 12.21 6.73 -8.80
CA GLN A 112 13.08 6.96 -7.66
C GLN A 112 12.32 7.36 -6.41
N GLU A 113 11.29 8.18 -6.56
CA GLU A 113 10.42 8.57 -5.44
C GLU A 113 9.71 7.35 -4.85
N LEU A 114 9.24 6.46 -5.73
CA LEU A 114 8.57 5.22 -5.31
C LEU A 114 9.54 4.35 -4.50
N ILE A 115 10.73 4.14 -5.02
CA ILE A 115 11.75 3.32 -4.36
C ILE A 115 12.10 3.91 -2.99
N ASP A 116 12.32 5.21 -2.94
CA ASP A 116 12.68 5.90 -1.69
C ASP A 116 11.56 5.82 -0.65
N THR A 117 10.32 6.05 -1.07
CA THR A 117 9.16 6.01 -0.17
C THR A 117 8.91 4.62 0.37
N VAL A 118 8.97 3.61 -0.48
CA VAL A 118 8.80 2.21 -0.06
C VAL A 118 9.93 1.82 0.91
N GLY A 119 11.15 2.21 0.62
CA GLY A 119 12.30 1.95 1.51
C GLY A 119 12.10 2.56 2.90
N ARG A 120 11.62 3.80 2.97
CA ARG A 120 11.33 4.47 4.25
C ARG A 120 10.19 3.78 4.99
N ALA A 121 9.16 3.37 4.27
CA ALA A 121 8.01 2.68 4.86
C ALA A 121 8.41 1.31 5.41
N LEU A 122 9.26 0.58 4.69
CA LEU A 122 9.77 -0.70 5.16
C LEU A 122 10.59 -0.53 6.44
N ALA A 123 11.50 0.44 6.47
CA ALA A 123 12.32 0.73 7.64
C ALA A 123 11.44 1.14 8.83
N PHE A 124 10.43 1.95 8.60
CA PHE A 124 9.48 2.36 9.64
C PHE A 124 8.72 1.15 10.20
N ASN A 125 8.26 0.27 9.33
CA ASN A 125 7.52 -0.93 9.74
C ASN A 125 8.41 -1.87 10.57
N ASP A 126 9.65 -2.09 10.16
CA ASP A 126 10.60 -2.91 10.91
C ASP A 126 10.83 -2.34 12.30
N LYS A 127 10.99 -1.04 12.41
CA LYS A 127 11.22 -0.35 13.68
C LYS A 127 10.01 -0.48 14.60
N MET A 128 8.81 -0.37 14.06
CA MET A 128 7.58 -0.49 14.84
C MET A 128 7.30 -1.93 15.26
N ALA A 129 7.80 -2.92 14.51
CA ALA A 129 7.61 -4.33 14.81
C ALA A 129 8.62 -4.85 15.85
N ALA A 130 9.68 -4.11 16.10
CA ALA A 130 10.76 -4.50 17.01
C ALA A 130 10.38 -4.38 18.50
#